data_3667d19687dee7c1869f006cf49aa28d
#
_entry.id   3667d19687dee7c1869f006cf49aa28d
#
_cell.length_a   1.000
_cell.length_b   1.000
_cell.length_c   1.000
_cell.angle_alpha   90.00
_cell.angle_beta   90.00
_cell.angle_gamma   90.00
#
_symmetry.space_group_name_H-M   'P 1'
#
loop_
_entity.id
_entity.type
_entity.pdbx_description
1 polymer ?
#
loop_
_entity_poly.entity_id
_entity_poly.type
_entity_poly.pdbx_seq_one_letter_code
_entity_poly.pdbx_strand_id
1 'polypeptide(L)'
;MNLWETHSSTILSITLVMFLLGLCLMVEYHTYRATHDMQERITFKVDVAQDISDGAAQILKTQIEAIENVKHVDYISRDEAAEIFSEDLNEDFVGFIGYNPLYPSMMVNLRAEYIPDARQDARAQTIAKFSDEVSKLENVIGVTYQENIVNELNDVFYKVTWFLIVFIALLVLVSILMISSTISIALFGQRDTIRTMQLVGAKSGFIAHPFLARSIWYGLLGSIFAIVVLALATGIFNQSLSGLDLLNVTHMSWYAGIAIIIIFLGILLSYLSTLFAVRRYLRNNR
;
A
#
# COMPACT_ATOMS: atom_id res chain seq x y z
N MET A 1 0.45 -39.88 -20.05
CA MET A 1 0.69 -38.62 -19.33
C MET A 1 0.14 -38.81 -17.93
N ASN A 2 1.03 -38.84 -16.93
CA ASN A 2 0.69 -39.22 -15.57
C ASN A 2 -0.22 -38.14 -14.95
N LEU A 3 -1.33 -38.55 -14.34
CA LEU A 3 -2.28 -37.64 -13.66
C LEU A 3 -1.57 -36.73 -12.63
N TRP A 4 -0.49 -37.20 -12.02
CA TRP A 4 0.35 -36.47 -11.10
C TRP A 4 1.04 -35.26 -11.72
N GLU A 5 1.51 -35.34 -12.96
CA GLU A 5 2.19 -34.24 -13.66
C GLU A 5 1.23 -33.08 -13.97
N THR A 6 -0.02 -33.36 -14.28
CA THR A 6 -1.03 -32.32 -14.52
C THR A 6 -1.45 -31.62 -13.26
N HIS A 7 -1.50 -32.34 -12.13
CA HIS A 7 -1.88 -31.77 -10.81
C HIS A 7 -0.78 -30.85 -10.27
N SER A 8 0.48 -31.30 -10.33
CA SER A 8 1.62 -30.50 -9.86
C SER A 8 1.83 -29.21 -10.69
N SER A 9 1.68 -29.31 -12.01
CA SER A 9 1.75 -28.13 -12.89
C SER A 9 0.67 -27.10 -12.58
N THR A 10 -0.57 -27.53 -12.28
CA THR A 10 -1.66 -26.63 -11.93
C THR A 10 -1.37 -25.91 -10.61
N ILE A 11 -0.96 -26.65 -9.57
CA ILE A 11 -0.62 -26.08 -8.26
C ILE A 11 0.53 -25.08 -8.41
N LEU A 12 1.59 -25.43 -9.13
CA LEU A 12 2.74 -24.55 -9.35
C LEU A 12 2.35 -23.25 -10.06
N SER A 13 1.50 -23.34 -11.09
CA SER A 13 1.01 -22.16 -11.80
C SER A 13 0.19 -21.25 -10.89
N ILE A 14 -0.70 -21.81 -10.07
CA ILE A 14 -1.49 -21.04 -9.10
C ILE A 14 -0.56 -20.43 -8.05
N THR A 15 0.40 -21.20 -7.54
CA THR A 15 1.39 -20.71 -6.56
C THR A 15 2.15 -19.50 -7.10
N LEU A 16 2.64 -19.57 -8.33
CA LEU A 16 3.39 -18.48 -8.95
C LEU A 16 2.56 -17.21 -9.06
N VAL A 17 1.32 -17.35 -9.56
CA VAL A 17 0.43 -16.18 -9.72
C VAL A 17 0.03 -15.61 -8.37
N MET A 18 -0.30 -16.47 -7.38
CA MET A 18 -0.65 -16.02 -6.03
C MET A 18 0.54 -15.38 -5.32
N PHE A 19 1.75 -15.87 -5.54
CA PHE A 19 2.98 -15.25 -5.05
C PHE A 19 3.17 -13.84 -5.63
N LEU A 20 3.03 -13.67 -6.95
CA LEU A 20 3.14 -12.35 -7.58
C LEU A 20 2.04 -11.38 -7.12
N LEU A 21 0.80 -11.87 -6.98
CA LEU A 21 -0.30 -11.08 -6.41
C LEU A 21 -0.01 -10.68 -4.96
N GLY A 22 0.49 -11.62 -4.14
CA GLY A 22 0.87 -11.35 -2.77
C GLY A 22 2.00 -10.32 -2.67
N LEU A 23 2.96 -10.39 -3.58
CA LEU A 23 4.05 -9.41 -3.69
C LEU A 23 3.52 -8.01 -4.03
N CYS A 24 2.59 -7.92 -5.00
CA CYS A 24 1.93 -6.66 -5.34
C CYS A 24 1.14 -6.07 -4.15
N LEU A 25 0.37 -6.90 -3.44
CA LEU A 25 -0.38 -6.47 -2.26
C LEU A 25 0.55 -6.01 -1.13
N MET A 26 1.69 -6.64 -0.98
CA MET A 26 2.69 -6.26 -0.01
C MET A 26 3.35 -4.91 -0.37
N VAL A 27 3.72 -4.72 -1.64
CA VAL A 27 4.26 -3.44 -2.13
C VAL A 27 3.23 -2.33 -1.94
N GLU A 28 1.97 -2.57 -2.29
CA GLU A 28 0.88 -1.59 -2.10
C GLU A 28 0.73 -1.20 -0.63
N TYR A 29 0.74 -2.17 0.27
CA TYR A 29 0.68 -1.93 1.71
C TYR A 29 1.85 -1.07 2.20
N HIS A 30 3.07 -1.38 1.81
CA HIS A 30 4.25 -0.60 2.19
C HIS A 30 4.25 0.80 1.58
N THR A 31 3.78 0.92 0.33
CA THR A 31 3.61 2.22 -0.33
C THR A 31 2.58 3.08 0.41
N TYR A 32 1.40 2.53 0.71
CA TYR A 32 0.37 3.23 1.49
C TYR A 32 0.91 3.71 2.84
N ARG A 33 1.62 2.84 3.56
CA ARG A 33 2.19 3.16 4.85
C ARG A 33 3.28 4.23 4.76
N ALA A 34 4.19 4.10 3.80
CA ALA A 34 5.23 5.09 3.58
C ALA A 34 4.62 6.47 3.27
N THR A 35 3.55 6.51 2.47
CA THR A 35 2.82 7.75 2.19
C THR A 35 2.22 8.35 3.45
N HIS A 36 1.57 7.54 4.28
CA HIS A 36 0.96 7.97 5.53
C HIS A 36 2.01 8.51 6.53
N ASP A 37 3.12 7.78 6.72
CA ASP A 37 4.22 8.21 7.58
C ASP A 37 4.88 9.50 7.06
N MET A 38 4.96 9.69 5.74
CA MET A 38 5.48 10.91 5.14
C MET A 38 4.52 12.10 5.29
N GLN A 39 3.21 11.87 5.18
CA GLN A 39 2.20 12.91 5.42
C GLN A 39 2.25 13.44 6.85
N GLU A 40 2.50 12.57 7.84
CA GLU A 40 2.68 12.98 9.23
C GLU A 40 3.97 13.79 9.48
N ARG A 41 4.95 13.68 8.58
CA ARG A 41 6.20 14.44 8.62
C ARG A 41 6.12 15.79 7.92
N ILE A 42 4.98 16.13 7.29
CA ILE A 42 4.78 17.46 6.72
C ILE A 42 4.78 18.45 7.88
N THR A 43 5.81 19.28 7.90
CA THR A 43 5.99 20.28 8.92
C THR A 43 5.65 21.65 8.34
N PHE A 44 4.72 22.33 8.97
CA PHE A 44 4.42 23.74 8.70
C PHE A 44 5.32 24.57 9.57
N LYS A 45 6.12 25.43 8.95
CA LYS A 45 6.90 26.41 9.66
C LYS A 45 6.05 27.67 9.83
N VAL A 46 5.69 27.98 11.06
CA VAL A 46 4.99 29.20 11.46
C VAL A 46 6.03 30.18 11.96
N ASP A 47 6.33 31.21 11.20
CA ASP A 47 7.25 32.27 11.61
C ASP A 47 6.54 33.22 12.59
N VAL A 48 7.16 33.44 13.73
CA VAL A 48 6.62 34.19 14.84
C VAL A 48 7.34 35.56 14.97
N ALA A 49 6.68 36.52 15.57
CA ALA A 49 7.24 37.85 15.79
C ALA A 49 8.57 37.78 16.53
N GLN A 50 9.56 38.59 16.06
CA GLN A 50 10.93 38.55 16.56
C GLN A 50 11.02 38.90 18.04
N ASP A 51 10.12 39.78 18.54
CA ASP A 51 10.10 40.30 19.90
C ASP A 51 9.11 39.55 20.80
N ILE A 52 8.70 38.34 20.42
CA ILE A 52 7.75 37.56 21.22
C ILE A 52 8.38 37.19 22.58
N SER A 53 7.64 37.41 23.66
CA SER A 53 8.08 36.96 24.99
C SER A 53 7.84 35.46 25.14
N ASP A 54 8.63 34.77 25.96
CA ASP A 54 8.49 33.34 26.21
C ASP A 54 7.07 32.95 26.67
N GLY A 55 6.43 33.81 27.48
CA GLY A 55 5.04 33.58 27.90
C GLY A 55 4.05 33.66 26.74
N ALA A 56 4.22 34.63 25.82
CA ALA A 56 3.37 34.77 24.64
C ALA A 56 3.61 33.62 23.63
N ALA A 57 4.85 33.16 23.48
CA ALA A 57 5.19 32.01 22.68
C ALA A 57 4.52 30.73 23.19
N GLN A 58 4.49 30.51 24.50
CA GLN A 58 3.81 29.37 25.12
C GLN A 58 2.29 29.42 24.95
N ILE A 59 1.69 30.61 25.03
CA ILE A 59 0.26 30.81 24.78
C ILE A 59 -0.05 30.50 23.30
N LEU A 60 0.73 31.04 22.39
CA LEU A 60 0.57 30.80 20.96
C LEU A 60 0.73 29.29 20.61
N LYS A 61 1.72 28.61 21.20
CA LYS A 61 1.88 27.17 21.09
C LYS A 61 0.62 26.42 21.50
N THR A 62 0.06 26.77 22.67
CA THR A 62 -1.16 26.14 23.18
C THR A 62 -2.37 26.43 22.31
N GLN A 63 -2.46 27.62 21.71
CA GLN A 63 -3.53 27.96 20.76
C GLN A 63 -3.43 27.14 19.47
N ILE A 64 -2.23 26.95 18.95
CA ILE A 64 -2.01 26.12 17.74
C ILE A 64 -2.26 24.64 18.06
N GLU A 65 -1.82 24.15 19.23
CA GLU A 65 -2.11 22.77 19.67
C GLU A 65 -3.61 22.50 19.87
N ALA A 66 -4.41 23.53 20.16
CA ALA A 66 -5.86 23.42 20.31
C ALA A 66 -6.61 23.37 18.97
N ILE A 67 -5.95 23.67 17.84
CA ILE A 67 -6.55 23.57 16.52
C ILE A 67 -6.80 22.09 16.21
N GLU A 68 -8.00 21.79 15.72
CA GLU A 68 -8.36 20.44 15.33
C GLU A 68 -7.38 19.89 14.29
N ASN A 69 -6.94 18.65 14.48
CA ASN A 69 -6.01 17.94 13.58
C ASN A 69 -4.53 18.32 13.69
N VAL A 70 -4.12 19.18 14.59
CA VAL A 70 -2.72 19.36 14.96
C VAL A 70 -2.28 18.12 15.77
N LYS A 71 -1.12 17.55 15.40
CA LYS A 71 -0.53 16.40 16.10
C LYS A 71 0.47 16.85 17.13
N HIS A 72 1.33 17.77 16.76
CA HIS A 72 2.44 18.25 17.60
C HIS A 72 2.90 19.64 17.16
N VAL A 73 3.39 20.43 18.11
CA VAL A 73 3.97 21.75 17.89
C VAL A 73 5.28 21.84 18.65
N ASP A 74 6.37 22.08 17.93
CA ASP A 74 7.68 22.36 18.50
C ASP A 74 7.99 23.85 18.35
N TYR A 75 8.33 24.51 19.44
CA TYR A 75 8.80 25.89 19.41
C TYR A 75 10.32 25.90 19.30
N ILE A 76 10.84 26.56 18.29
CA ILE A 76 12.25 26.78 18.07
C ILE A 76 12.53 28.26 18.35
N SER A 77 13.30 28.52 19.37
CA SER A 77 13.70 29.88 19.71
C SER A 77 14.65 30.44 18.64
N ARG A 78 14.83 31.76 18.64
CA ARG A 78 15.73 32.45 17.72
C ARG A 78 17.17 31.95 17.82
N ASP A 79 17.66 31.71 19.03
CA ASP A 79 19.02 31.26 19.26
C ASP A 79 19.20 29.80 18.88
N GLU A 80 18.23 28.94 19.18
CA GLU A 80 18.19 27.55 18.74
C GLU A 80 18.11 27.42 17.21
N ALA A 81 17.33 28.28 16.54
CA ALA A 81 17.30 28.34 15.08
C ALA A 81 18.65 28.69 14.48
N ALA A 82 19.41 29.56 15.12
CA ALA A 82 20.76 29.93 14.68
C ALA A 82 21.77 28.80 14.88
N GLU A 83 21.65 28.08 15.98
CA GLU A 83 22.50 26.90 16.25
C GLU A 83 22.25 25.79 15.21
N ILE A 84 20.97 25.41 15.00
CA ILE A 84 20.58 24.43 13.98
C ILE A 84 21.10 24.84 12.58
N PHE A 85 20.92 26.11 12.21
CA PHE A 85 21.34 26.59 10.90
C PHE A 85 22.86 26.62 10.74
N SER A 86 23.59 26.93 11.80
CA SER A 86 25.06 26.90 11.82
C SER A 86 25.60 25.46 11.73
N GLU A 87 24.93 24.50 12.38
CA GLU A 87 25.25 23.07 12.25
C GLU A 87 25.02 22.56 10.82
N ASP A 88 23.88 22.91 10.21
CA ASP A 88 23.54 22.50 8.84
C ASP A 88 24.54 23.04 7.80
N LEU A 89 25.02 24.26 7.98
CA LEU A 89 26.05 24.88 7.12
C LEU A 89 27.47 24.42 7.46
N ASN A 90 27.65 23.84 8.63
CA ASN A 90 28.96 23.50 9.20
C ASN A 90 29.90 24.74 9.32
N GLU A 91 29.29 25.94 9.51
CA GLU A 91 29.96 27.23 9.63
C GLU A 91 29.26 28.10 10.69
N ASP A 92 30.03 28.94 11.38
CA ASP A 92 29.47 29.93 12.34
C ASP A 92 28.83 31.10 11.57
N PHE A 93 27.58 30.92 11.20
CA PHE A 93 26.77 31.87 10.46
C PHE A 93 26.56 33.19 11.22
N VAL A 94 26.26 33.10 12.51
CA VAL A 94 26.01 34.29 13.36
C VAL A 94 27.29 35.08 13.57
N GLY A 95 28.42 34.41 13.80
CA GLY A 95 29.73 35.05 13.92
C GLY A 95 30.15 35.74 12.60
N PHE A 96 29.78 35.22 11.45
CA PHE A 96 30.08 35.83 10.15
C PHE A 96 29.25 37.10 9.88
N ILE A 97 27.95 37.10 10.17
CA ILE A 97 27.04 38.25 9.93
C ILE A 97 27.09 39.29 11.05
N GLY A 98 27.49 38.89 12.26
CA GLY A 98 27.57 39.77 13.44
C GLY A 98 26.27 39.98 14.20
N TYR A 99 25.16 39.41 13.72
CA TYR A 99 23.86 39.39 14.41
C TYR A 99 23.03 38.19 13.95
N ASN A 100 22.05 37.76 14.75
CA ASN A 100 21.14 36.70 14.37
C ASN A 100 19.93 37.28 13.60
N PRO A 101 19.78 37.03 12.28
CA PRO A 101 18.66 37.54 11.46
C PRO A 101 17.43 36.59 11.50
N LEU A 102 17.53 35.42 12.12
CA LEU A 102 16.48 34.42 12.10
C LEU A 102 15.31 34.81 13.02
N TYR A 103 14.13 34.37 12.65
CA TYR A 103 12.92 34.53 13.45
C TYR A 103 12.71 33.27 14.29
N PRO A 104 12.13 33.39 15.49
CA PRO A 104 11.62 32.25 16.20
C PRO A 104 10.49 31.63 15.40
N SER A 105 10.36 30.32 15.42
CA SER A 105 9.39 29.61 14.61
C SER A 105 8.75 28.46 15.38
N MET A 106 7.53 28.10 14.96
CA MET A 106 6.87 26.90 15.45
C MET A 106 6.77 25.90 14.33
N MET A 107 7.29 24.68 14.58
CA MET A 107 7.18 23.55 13.67
C MET A 107 5.91 22.80 14.01
N VAL A 108 4.92 22.85 13.13
CA VAL A 108 3.59 22.26 13.34
C VAL A 108 3.42 21.06 12.44
N ASN A 109 3.16 19.91 13.03
CA ASN A 109 2.83 18.68 12.32
C ASN A 109 1.32 18.42 12.41
N LEU A 110 0.68 18.13 11.27
CA LEU A 110 -0.72 17.74 11.20
C LEU A 110 -0.87 16.23 11.29
N ARG A 111 -2.05 15.76 11.68
CA ARG A 111 -2.40 14.33 11.60
C ARG A 111 -2.60 13.94 10.13
N ALA A 112 -2.06 12.79 9.73
CA ALA A 112 -2.16 12.32 8.34
C ALA A 112 -3.61 12.22 7.85
N GLU A 113 -4.53 11.82 8.73
CA GLU A 113 -5.96 11.69 8.42
C GLU A 113 -6.62 13.01 7.95
N TYR A 114 -6.05 14.15 8.34
CA TYR A 114 -6.54 15.47 7.94
C TYR A 114 -6.10 15.87 6.53
N ILE A 115 -4.99 15.32 6.05
CA ILE A 115 -4.47 15.61 4.73
C ILE A 115 -5.04 14.55 3.76
N PRO A 116 -6.02 14.90 2.92
CA PRO A 116 -6.68 13.90 2.09
C PRO A 116 -5.70 13.30 1.08
N ASP A 117 -5.72 11.97 0.95
CA ASP A 117 -4.97 11.22 -0.06
C ASP A 117 -5.40 11.55 -1.49
N ALA A 118 -6.60 12.09 -1.63
CA ALA A 118 -7.23 12.34 -2.92
C ALA A 118 -6.93 13.75 -3.42
N ARG A 119 -6.55 13.83 -4.69
CA ARG A 119 -6.45 15.02 -5.54
C ARG A 119 -5.71 16.21 -4.93
N GLN A 120 -4.72 16.68 -5.67
CA GLN A 120 -3.93 17.87 -5.37
C GLN A 120 -4.78 19.09 -4.93
N ASP A 121 -5.96 19.29 -5.55
CA ASP A 121 -6.88 20.39 -5.23
C ASP A 121 -7.46 20.31 -3.80
N ALA A 122 -7.85 19.13 -3.34
CA ALA A 122 -8.43 18.95 -2.01
C ALA A 122 -7.37 19.15 -0.91
N ARG A 123 -6.15 18.69 -1.18
CA ARG A 123 -5.01 18.90 -0.29
C ARG A 123 -4.62 20.37 -0.22
N ALA A 124 -4.46 21.04 -1.35
CA ALA A 124 -4.14 22.47 -1.40
C ALA A 124 -5.18 23.30 -0.64
N GLN A 125 -6.47 22.96 -0.74
CA GLN A 125 -7.52 23.63 0.02
C GLN A 125 -7.41 23.38 1.54
N THR A 126 -7.06 22.16 1.96
CA THR A 126 -6.89 21.83 3.38
C THR A 126 -5.71 22.57 3.96
N ILE A 127 -4.59 22.59 3.26
CA ILE A 127 -3.37 23.31 3.65
C ILE A 127 -3.63 24.83 3.70
N ALA A 128 -4.32 25.39 2.69
CA ALA A 128 -4.67 26.79 2.64
C ALA A 128 -5.58 27.21 3.80
N LYS A 129 -6.55 26.36 4.17
CA LYS A 129 -7.43 26.60 5.33
C LYS A 129 -6.64 26.64 6.62
N PHE A 130 -5.77 25.67 6.86
CA PHE A 130 -4.91 25.63 8.04
C PHE A 130 -3.99 26.86 8.10
N SER A 131 -3.34 27.21 6.98
CA SER A 131 -2.47 28.39 6.88
C SER A 131 -3.24 29.68 7.15
N ASP A 132 -4.47 29.83 6.62
CA ASP A 132 -5.33 30.99 6.87
C ASP A 132 -5.79 31.09 8.33
N GLU A 133 -6.08 29.95 8.96
CA GLU A 133 -6.49 29.88 10.37
C GLU A 133 -5.35 30.29 11.30
N VAL A 134 -4.14 29.74 11.07
CA VAL A 134 -2.95 30.04 11.89
C VAL A 134 -2.47 31.48 11.65
N SER A 135 -2.54 31.99 10.42
CA SER A 135 -2.14 33.36 10.08
C SER A 135 -2.97 34.45 10.76
N LYS A 136 -4.16 34.11 11.27
CA LYS A 136 -5.01 35.05 12.03
C LYS A 136 -4.67 35.14 13.50
N LEU A 137 -3.79 34.28 13.99
CA LEU A 137 -3.36 34.31 15.38
C LEU A 137 -2.41 35.49 15.64
N GLU A 138 -2.49 36.07 16.83
CA GLU A 138 -1.62 37.15 17.21
C GLU A 138 -0.15 36.69 17.28
N ASN A 139 0.77 37.53 16.83
CA ASN A 139 2.21 37.27 16.72
C ASN A 139 2.65 36.28 15.66
N VAL A 140 1.78 35.82 14.77
CA VAL A 140 2.16 35.05 13.56
C VAL A 140 2.49 36.03 12.43
N ILE A 141 3.69 35.89 11.85
CA ILE A 141 4.14 36.71 10.70
C ILE A 141 3.79 35.99 9.38
N GLY A 142 3.93 34.69 9.35
CA GLY A 142 3.65 33.90 8.15
C GLY A 142 3.68 32.41 8.42
N VAL A 143 3.08 31.65 7.50
CA VAL A 143 3.08 30.20 7.51
C VAL A 143 3.69 29.71 6.22
N THR A 144 4.77 28.95 6.33
CA THR A 144 5.48 28.39 5.17
C THR A 144 5.46 26.86 5.27
N TYR A 145 5.26 26.19 4.14
CA TYR A 145 5.36 24.74 4.06
C TYR A 145 6.06 24.32 2.76
N GLN A 146 6.67 23.15 2.76
CA GLN A 146 7.40 22.65 1.59
C GLN A 146 6.43 21.93 0.63
N GLU A 147 5.70 22.72 -0.15
CA GLU A 147 4.68 22.24 -1.08
C GLU A 147 5.22 21.29 -2.16
N ASN A 148 6.37 21.61 -2.72
CA ASN A 148 6.91 20.90 -3.89
C ASN A 148 7.24 19.44 -3.59
N ILE A 149 7.88 19.16 -2.46
CA ILE A 149 8.29 17.80 -2.09
C ILE A 149 7.07 16.90 -1.87
N VAL A 150 6.05 17.43 -1.20
CA VAL A 150 4.83 16.68 -0.89
C VAL A 150 4.03 16.34 -2.14
N ASN A 151 3.92 17.27 -3.06
CA ASN A 151 3.19 17.08 -4.32
C ASN A 151 3.90 16.08 -5.23
N GLU A 152 5.23 16.18 -5.39
CA GLU A 152 6.01 15.25 -6.20
C GLU A 152 5.94 13.81 -5.67
N LEU A 153 6.05 13.63 -4.34
CA LEU A 153 5.96 12.30 -3.73
C LEU A 153 4.59 11.66 -3.95
N ASN A 154 3.51 12.41 -3.77
CA ASN A 154 2.17 11.89 -4.03
C ASN A 154 1.92 11.51 -5.47
N ASP A 155 2.41 12.29 -6.41
CA ASP A 155 2.32 11.97 -7.83
C ASP A 155 3.02 10.64 -8.16
N VAL A 156 4.16 10.39 -7.53
CA VAL A 156 4.88 9.12 -7.68
C VAL A 156 4.06 7.97 -7.07
N PHE A 157 3.56 8.11 -5.85
CA PHE A 157 2.75 7.08 -5.20
C PHE A 157 1.48 6.76 -5.98
N TYR A 158 0.77 7.77 -6.46
CA TYR A 158 -0.42 7.59 -7.28
C TYR A 158 -0.11 6.81 -8.58
N LYS A 159 0.99 7.15 -9.25
CA LYS A 159 1.44 6.42 -10.46
C LYS A 159 1.81 4.97 -10.15
N VAL A 160 2.48 4.73 -9.02
CA VAL A 160 2.85 3.36 -8.57
C VAL A 160 1.59 2.55 -8.28
N THR A 161 0.64 3.08 -7.53
CA THR A 161 -0.63 2.40 -7.22
C THR A 161 -1.41 2.06 -8.49
N TRP A 162 -1.56 3.01 -9.43
CA TRP A 162 -2.22 2.75 -10.70
C TRP A 162 -1.50 1.67 -11.54
N PHE A 163 -0.18 1.72 -11.57
CA PHE A 163 0.61 0.69 -12.24
C PHE A 163 0.39 -0.69 -11.61
N LEU A 164 0.39 -0.78 -10.28
CA LEU A 164 0.14 -2.03 -9.57
C LEU A 164 -1.28 -2.56 -9.82
N ILE A 165 -2.31 -1.70 -9.83
CA ILE A 165 -3.69 -2.11 -10.13
C ILE A 165 -3.79 -2.73 -11.54
N VAL A 166 -3.21 -2.06 -12.55
CA VAL A 166 -3.19 -2.58 -13.92
C VAL A 166 -2.41 -3.89 -14.00
N PHE A 167 -1.29 -3.98 -13.31
CA PHE A 167 -0.45 -5.18 -13.28
C PHE A 167 -1.17 -6.35 -12.59
N ILE A 168 -1.85 -6.11 -11.47
CA ILE A 168 -2.71 -7.10 -10.78
C ILE A 168 -3.82 -7.59 -11.73
N ALA A 169 -4.50 -6.69 -12.43
CA ALA A 169 -5.54 -7.06 -13.39
C ALA A 169 -4.99 -7.95 -14.50
N LEU A 170 -3.79 -7.66 -15.00
CA LEU A 170 -3.09 -8.49 -16.00
C LEU A 170 -2.74 -9.87 -15.43
N LEU A 171 -2.20 -9.95 -14.21
CA LEU A 171 -1.88 -11.22 -13.54
C LEU A 171 -3.13 -12.08 -13.34
N VAL A 172 -4.25 -11.49 -12.94
CA VAL A 172 -5.54 -12.17 -12.81
C VAL A 172 -5.98 -12.73 -14.16
N LEU A 173 -5.89 -11.94 -15.23
CA LEU A 173 -6.22 -12.39 -16.59
C LEU A 173 -5.35 -13.59 -17.03
N VAL A 174 -4.04 -13.49 -16.86
CA VAL A 174 -3.10 -14.57 -17.18
C VAL A 174 -3.40 -15.82 -16.37
N SER A 175 -3.71 -15.66 -15.06
CA SER A 175 -4.11 -16.76 -14.19
C SER A 175 -5.35 -17.49 -14.71
N ILE A 176 -6.39 -16.75 -15.08
CA ILE A 176 -7.62 -17.32 -15.64
C ILE A 176 -7.32 -18.11 -16.91
N LEU A 177 -6.49 -17.58 -17.80
CA LEU A 177 -6.12 -18.25 -19.04
C LEU A 177 -5.31 -19.53 -18.79
N MET A 178 -4.32 -19.50 -17.89
CA MET A 178 -3.49 -20.65 -17.54
C MET A 178 -4.32 -21.76 -16.89
N ILE A 179 -5.13 -21.43 -15.90
CA ILE A 179 -5.98 -22.41 -15.22
C ILE A 179 -7.01 -23.01 -16.20
N SER A 180 -7.65 -22.15 -17.01
CA SER A 180 -8.59 -22.61 -18.05
C SER A 180 -7.94 -23.56 -19.05
N SER A 181 -6.73 -23.28 -19.49
CA SER A 181 -5.98 -24.14 -20.42
C SER A 181 -5.68 -25.50 -19.79
N THR A 182 -5.18 -25.51 -18.56
CA THR A 182 -4.85 -26.75 -17.83
C THR A 182 -6.09 -27.61 -17.60
N ILE A 183 -7.21 -27.00 -17.22
CA ILE A 183 -8.47 -27.72 -17.01
C ILE A 183 -9.04 -28.24 -18.34
N SER A 184 -8.91 -27.48 -19.42
CA SER A 184 -9.34 -27.96 -20.75
C SER A 184 -8.59 -29.22 -21.17
N ILE A 185 -7.28 -29.31 -20.90
CA ILE A 185 -6.47 -30.50 -21.13
C ILE A 185 -6.96 -31.68 -20.27
N ALA A 186 -7.24 -31.43 -18.98
CA ALA A 186 -7.76 -32.46 -18.08
C ALA A 186 -9.14 -32.96 -18.49
N LEU A 187 -10.04 -32.09 -18.96
CA LEU A 187 -11.35 -32.45 -19.51
C LEU A 187 -11.20 -33.28 -20.79
N PHE A 188 -10.29 -32.92 -21.69
CA PHE A 188 -10.01 -33.68 -22.90
C PHE A 188 -9.53 -35.09 -22.58
N GLY A 189 -8.70 -35.27 -21.57
CA GLY A 189 -8.26 -36.58 -21.09
C GLY A 189 -9.39 -37.45 -20.53
N GLN A 190 -10.50 -36.85 -20.09
CA GLN A 190 -11.66 -37.56 -19.53
C GLN A 190 -12.90 -37.54 -20.46
N ARG A 191 -12.70 -37.21 -21.73
CA ARG A 191 -13.79 -37.02 -22.71
C ARG A 191 -14.75 -38.23 -22.82
N ASP A 192 -14.22 -39.44 -22.76
CA ASP A 192 -15.05 -40.66 -22.91
C ASP A 192 -15.96 -40.86 -21.70
N THR A 193 -15.46 -40.59 -20.48
CA THR A 193 -16.25 -40.62 -19.27
C THR A 193 -17.33 -39.53 -19.27
N ILE A 194 -16.99 -38.32 -19.70
CA ILE A 194 -17.93 -37.21 -19.83
C ILE A 194 -19.03 -37.54 -20.83
N ARG A 195 -18.66 -38.13 -21.98
CA ARG A 195 -19.61 -38.54 -23.01
C ARG A 195 -20.58 -39.60 -22.51
N THR A 196 -20.09 -40.60 -21.76
CA THR A 196 -20.94 -41.63 -21.14
C THR A 196 -21.92 -41.01 -20.18
N MET A 197 -21.48 -40.08 -19.33
CA MET A 197 -22.37 -39.34 -18.40
C MET A 197 -23.45 -38.54 -19.14
N GLN A 198 -23.10 -37.92 -20.26
CA GLN A 198 -24.05 -37.17 -21.11
C GLN A 198 -25.10 -38.11 -21.75
N LEU A 199 -24.68 -39.30 -22.22
CA LEU A 199 -25.59 -40.28 -22.80
C LEU A 199 -26.62 -40.82 -21.80
N VAL A 200 -26.26 -40.91 -20.53
CA VAL A 200 -27.18 -41.28 -19.42
C VAL A 200 -28.05 -40.09 -18.93
N GLY A 201 -27.87 -38.92 -19.55
CA GLY A 201 -28.70 -37.73 -19.22
C GLY A 201 -28.21 -36.91 -18.06
N ALA A 202 -26.94 -37.00 -17.67
CA ALA A 202 -26.39 -36.20 -16.57
C ALA A 202 -26.42 -34.70 -16.90
N LYS A 203 -26.87 -33.87 -15.93
CA LYS A 203 -26.87 -32.41 -16.07
C LYS A 203 -25.44 -31.88 -16.08
N SER A 204 -25.19 -30.79 -16.83
CA SER A 204 -23.87 -30.15 -16.92
C SER A 204 -23.28 -29.78 -15.56
N GLY A 205 -24.10 -29.42 -14.57
CA GLY A 205 -23.67 -29.12 -13.20
C GLY A 205 -23.12 -30.34 -12.47
N PHE A 206 -23.71 -31.53 -12.67
CA PHE A 206 -23.24 -32.77 -12.09
C PHE A 206 -21.87 -33.14 -12.65
N ILE A 207 -21.68 -32.96 -13.95
CA ILE A 207 -20.40 -33.23 -14.63
C ILE A 207 -19.32 -32.25 -14.16
N ALA A 208 -19.68 -30.99 -13.92
CA ALA A 208 -18.75 -29.95 -13.48
C ALA A 208 -18.30 -30.10 -12.02
N HIS A 209 -19.14 -30.64 -11.14
CA HIS A 209 -18.94 -30.70 -9.68
C HIS A 209 -17.57 -31.29 -9.27
N PRO A 210 -17.11 -32.44 -9.75
CA PRO A 210 -15.81 -33.02 -9.35
C PRO A 210 -14.61 -32.15 -9.76
N PHE A 211 -14.71 -31.42 -10.87
CA PHE A 211 -13.67 -30.50 -11.32
C PHE A 211 -13.62 -29.24 -10.45
N LEU A 212 -14.78 -28.70 -10.09
CA LEU A 212 -14.90 -27.55 -9.20
C LEU A 212 -14.38 -27.85 -7.78
N ALA A 213 -14.73 -29.01 -7.25
CA ALA A 213 -14.23 -29.43 -5.92
C ALA A 213 -12.70 -29.55 -5.90
N ARG A 214 -12.10 -30.15 -6.95
CA ARG A 214 -10.64 -30.25 -7.07
C ARG A 214 -9.99 -28.87 -7.24
N SER A 215 -10.61 -27.94 -7.97
CA SER A 215 -10.04 -26.61 -8.19
C SER A 215 -9.98 -25.80 -6.90
N ILE A 216 -10.94 -25.95 -5.99
CA ILE A 216 -10.89 -25.33 -4.64
C ILE A 216 -9.65 -25.82 -3.89
N TRP A 217 -9.36 -27.11 -3.92
CA TRP A 217 -8.17 -27.67 -3.27
C TRP A 217 -6.88 -27.16 -3.89
N TYR A 218 -6.82 -27.04 -5.23
CA TYR A 218 -5.63 -26.48 -5.91
C TYR A 218 -5.44 -25.00 -5.60
N GLY A 219 -6.55 -24.25 -5.54
CA GLY A 219 -6.52 -22.84 -5.12
C GLY A 219 -6.01 -22.67 -3.70
N LEU A 220 -6.49 -23.51 -2.77
CA LEU A 220 -6.07 -23.49 -1.37
C LEU A 220 -4.59 -23.86 -1.22
N LEU A 221 -4.16 -24.99 -1.79
CA LEU A 221 -2.76 -25.43 -1.71
C LEU A 221 -1.81 -24.44 -2.39
N GLY A 222 -2.17 -23.94 -3.58
CA GLY A 222 -1.38 -22.94 -4.27
C GLY A 222 -1.21 -21.65 -3.48
N SER A 223 -2.27 -21.19 -2.82
CA SER A 223 -2.21 -20.01 -1.96
C SER A 223 -1.35 -20.23 -0.72
N ILE A 224 -1.45 -21.39 -0.07
CA ILE A 224 -0.60 -21.71 1.09
C ILE A 224 0.88 -21.72 0.69
N PHE A 225 1.23 -22.39 -0.43
CA PHE A 225 2.60 -22.37 -0.92
C PHE A 225 3.07 -20.96 -1.29
N ALA A 226 2.21 -20.14 -1.91
CA ALA A 226 2.53 -18.74 -2.22
C ALA A 226 2.85 -17.94 -0.96
N ILE A 227 2.05 -18.10 0.11
CA ILE A 227 2.28 -17.43 1.40
C ILE A 227 3.60 -17.88 2.02
N VAL A 228 3.93 -19.17 1.99
CA VAL A 228 5.21 -19.68 2.49
C VAL A 228 6.38 -19.09 1.72
N VAL A 229 6.32 -19.06 0.39
CA VAL A 229 7.37 -18.47 -0.44
C VAL A 229 7.49 -16.96 -0.19
N LEU A 230 6.37 -16.26 -0.03
CA LEU A 230 6.34 -14.83 0.29
C LEU A 230 6.98 -14.57 1.66
N ALA A 231 6.65 -15.36 2.67
CA ALA A 231 7.23 -15.23 4.01
C ALA A 231 8.76 -15.51 4.02
N LEU A 232 9.20 -16.49 3.24
CA LEU A 232 10.64 -16.76 3.08
C LEU A 232 11.35 -15.61 2.34
N ALA A 233 10.76 -15.10 1.27
CA ALA A 233 11.30 -13.97 0.52
C ALA A 233 11.43 -12.73 1.40
N THR A 234 10.39 -12.38 2.15
CA THR A 234 10.42 -11.23 3.07
C THR A 234 11.42 -11.42 4.21
N GLY A 235 11.55 -12.64 4.75
CA GLY A 235 12.55 -12.95 5.76
C GLY A 235 13.99 -12.74 5.27
N ILE A 236 14.31 -13.18 4.04
CA ILE A 236 15.62 -13.00 3.41
C ILE A 236 15.88 -11.52 3.16
N PHE A 237 14.91 -10.79 2.63
CA PHE A 237 15.03 -9.34 2.38
C PHE A 237 15.26 -8.55 3.67
N ASN A 238 14.54 -8.85 4.73
CA ASN A 238 14.70 -8.17 6.03
C ASN A 238 16.08 -8.39 6.64
N GLN A 239 16.66 -9.56 6.43
CA GLN A 239 18.02 -9.87 6.89
C GLN A 239 19.12 -9.17 6.08
N SER A 240 18.87 -8.91 4.79
CA SER A 240 19.82 -8.28 3.87
C SER A 240 19.79 -6.76 3.90
N LEU A 241 18.65 -6.17 4.26
CA LEU A 241 18.40 -4.73 4.29
C LEU A 241 18.07 -4.30 5.72
N SER A 242 19.07 -4.28 6.60
CA SER A 242 18.95 -3.97 8.03
C SER A 242 18.43 -2.56 8.39
N GLY A 243 17.92 -1.81 7.44
CA GLY A 243 17.29 -0.49 7.62
C GLY A 243 15.79 -0.43 7.28
N LEU A 244 15.23 -1.50 6.69
CA LEU A 244 13.81 -1.58 6.34
C LEU A 244 13.17 -2.66 7.21
N ASP A 245 12.54 -2.28 8.31
CA ASP A 245 11.78 -3.18 9.20
C ASP A 245 10.53 -3.73 8.49
N LEU A 246 10.74 -4.58 7.46
CA LEU A 246 9.66 -5.20 6.67
C LEU A 246 8.82 -6.19 7.48
N LEU A 247 9.40 -6.77 8.54
CA LEU A 247 8.74 -7.73 9.44
C LEU A 247 8.71 -7.19 10.87
N ASN A 248 8.09 -6.05 11.09
CA ASN A 248 7.88 -5.59 12.45
C ASN A 248 6.73 -6.38 13.09
N VAL A 249 6.99 -7.02 14.23
CA VAL A 249 6.00 -7.84 14.99
C VAL A 249 4.74 -7.05 15.33
N THR A 250 4.86 -5.73 15.44
CA THR A 250 3.75 -4.81 15.69
C THR A 250 2.68 -4.84 14.58
N HIS A 251 3.02 -5.33 13.38
CA HIS A 251 2.13 -5.38 12.21
C HIS A 251 1.73 -6.79 11.78
N MET A 252 1.93 -7.79 12.64
CA MET A 252 1.58 -9.18 12.37
C MET A 252 0.10 -9.37 11.95
N SER A 253 -0.79 -8.53 12.48
CA SER A 253 -2.22 -8.55 12.11
C SER A 253 -2.47 -8.21 10.64
N TRP A 254 -1.69 -7.31 10.03
CA TRP A 254 -1.81 -6.95 8.63
C TRP A 254 -1.32 -8.05 7.69
N TYR A 255 -0.20 -8.71 8.04
CA TYR A 255 0.28 -9.86 7.26
C TYR A 255 -0.69 -11.03 7.29
N ALA A 256 -1.35 -11.25 8.44
CA ALA A 256 -2.44 -12.20 8.54
C ALA A 256 -3.63 -11.81 7.63
N GLY A 257 -3.98 -10.53 7.57
CA GLY A 257 -5.00 -10.01 6.66
C GLY A 257 -4.66 -10.27 5.18
N ILE A 258 -3.43 -9.95 4.76
CA ILE A 258 -2.94 -10.22 3.40
C ILE A 258 -2.98 -11.73 3.10
N ALA A 259 -2.56 -12.58 4.02
CA ALA A 259 -2.61 -14.04 3.86
C ALA A 259 -4.04 -14.55 3.66
N ILE A 260 -5.02 -14.04 4.42
CA ILE A 260 -6.43 -14.38 4.26
C ILE A 260 -6.94 -13.94 2.88
N ILE A 261 -6.59 -12.74 2.43
CA ILE A 261 -6.95 -12.23 1.10
C ILE A 261 -6.35 -13.11 0.00
N ILE A 262 -5.09 -13.51 0.12
CA ILE A 262 -4.42 -14.40 -0.87
C ILE A 262 -5.14 -15.75 -0.93
N ILE A 263 -5.51 -16.36 0.22
CA ILE A 263 -6.23 -17.64 0.24
C ILE A 263 -7.60 -17.48 -0.42
N PHE A 264 -8.33 -16.43 -0.06
CA PHE A 264 -9.65 -16.18 -0.63
C PHE A 264 -9.58 -15.96 -2.16
N LEU A 265 -8.66 -15.12 -2.63
CA LEU A 265 -8.45 -14.86 -4.04
C LEU A 265 -8.01 -16.12 -4.79
N GLY A 266 -7.13 -16.94 -4.22
CA GLY A 266 -6.68 -18.17 -4.86
C GLY A 266 -7.80 -19.20 -5.04
N ILE A 267 -8.64 -19.38 -4.04
CA ILE A 267 -9.83 -20.22 -4.13
C ILE A 267 -10.81 -19.66 -5.14
N LEU A 268 -11.10 -18.36 -5.09
CA LEU A 268 -12.04 -17.69 -5.97
C LEU A 268 -11.61 -17.74 -7.44
N LEU A 269 -10.36 -17.40 -7.72
CA LEU A 269 -9.81 -17.43 -9.08
C LEU A 269 -9.78 -18.84 -9.64
N SER A 270 -9.35 -19.82 -8.84
CA SER A 270 -9.33 -21.22 -9.26
C SER A 270 -10.75 -21.75 -9.54
N TYR A 271 -11.71 -21.42 -8.68
CA TYR A 271 -13.11 -21.81 -8.88
C TYR A 271 -13.73 -21.16 -10.13
N LEU A 272 -13.58 -19.83 -10.29
CA LEU A 272 -14.15 -19.11 -11.44
C LEU A 272 -13.53 -19.55 -12.76
N SER A 273 -12.21 -19.71 -12.80
CA SER A 273 -11.49 -20.18 -13.99
C SER A 273 -11.93 -21.58 -14.42
N THR A 274 -12.10 -22.48 -13.44
CA THR A 274 -12.59 -23.85 -13.68
C THR A 274 -14.03 -23.84 -14.17
N LEU A 275 -14.89 -23.04 -13.52
CA LEU A 275 -16.29 -22.90 -13.92
C LEU A 275 -16.41 -22.42 -15.37
N PHE A 276 -15.61 -21.42 -15.75
CA PHE A 276 -15.57 -20.90 -17.10
C PHE A 276 -15.07 -21.95 -18.12
N ALA A 277 -13.97 -22.63 -17.81
CA ALA A 277 -13.39 -23.67 -18.67
C ALA A 277 -14.36 -24.83 -18.90
N VAL A 278 -14.98 -25.35 -17.82
CA VAL A 278 -15.92 -26.47 -17.93
C VAL A 278 -17.18 -26.06 -18.70
N ARG A 279 -17.75 -24.88 -18.41
CA ARG A 279 -18.93 -24.39 -19.14
C ARG A 279 -18.64 -24.20 -20.63
N ARG A 280 -17.48 -23.62 -20.97
CA ARG A 280 -17.04 -23.42 -22.35
C ARG A 280 -16.89 -24.79 -23.09
N TYR A 281 -16.23 -25.76 -22.43
CA TYR A 281 -16.02 -27.10 -22.99
C TYR A 281 -17.35 -27.81 -23.25
N LEU A 282 -18.28 -27.84 -22.30
CA LEU A 282 -19.56 -28.52 -22.42
C LEU A 282 -20.49 -27.84 -23.45
N ARG A 283 -20.33 -26.54 -23.69
CA ARG A 283 -21.08 -25.80 -24.70
C ARG A 283 -20.61 -26.09 -26.11
N ASN A 284 -19.29 -26.23 -26.29
CA ASN A 284 -18.71 -26.48 -27.63
C ASN A 284 -18.86 -27.93 -28.09
N ASN A 285 -19.18 -28.85 -27.18
CA ASN A 285 -19.32 -30.29 -27.48
C ASN A 285 -20.77 -30.80 -27.37
N ARG A 286 -21.74 -29.90 -27.40
CA ARG A 286 -23.15 -30.19 -27.67
C ARG A 286 -23.38 -30.10 -29.17
#